data_44fbfdb4b365d1e68ba1b003a826fcfc
#
_entry.id   44fbfdb4b365d1e68ba1b003a826fcfc
#
_cell.length_a   1.000
_cell.length_b   1.000
_cell.length_c   1.000
_cell.angle_alpha   90.00
_cell.angle_beta   90.00
_cell.angle_gamma   90.00
#
_symmetry.space_group_name_H-M   'P 1'
#
loop_
_entity.id
_entity.type
_entity.pdbx_description
1 polymer ?
#
loop_
_entity_poly.entity_id
_entity_poly.type
_entity_poly.pdbx_seq_one_letter_code
_entity_poly.pdbx_strand_id
1 'polypeptide(L)'
;MKIAYVFGTRPEIIKLAPIIKKTTSKNSSLIFTGQHYDFDMSLRFIEDLGLRSPDFKMKLTKLQNNKSDRATQTGEIILKLAKILSEINPDSVVVQG
;
A
#
# COMPACT_ATOMS: atom_id res chain seq x y z
N MET A 1 -12.10 2.99 15.77
CA MET A 1 -11.78 1.80 14.98
C MET A 1 -10.63 2.10 14.04
N LYS A 2 -9.59 1.29 14.06
CA LYS A 2 -8.43 1.48 13.20
C LYS A 2 -8.58 0.65 11.95
N ILE A 3 -8.39 1.27 10.79
CA ILE A 3 -8.48 0.61 9.49
C ILE A 3 -7.15 0.76 8.76
N ALA A 4 -6.63 -0.34 8.23
CA ALA A 4 -5.44 -0.32 7.40
C ALA A 4 -5.87 -0.49 5.93
N TYR A 5 -5.47 0.44 5.08
CA TYR A 5 -5.71 0.36 3.64
C TYR A 5 -4.41 -0.05 2.95
N VAL A 6 -4.46 -1.15 2.21
CA VAL A 6 -3.31 -1.70 1.50
C VAL A 6 -3.54 -1.56 0.00
N PHE A 7 -2.64 -0.90 -0.69
CA PHE A 7 -2.77 -0.68 -2.13
C PHE A 7 -1.39 -0.59 -2.78
N GLY A 8 -1.32 -0.91 -4.07
CA GLY A 8 -0.05 -0.92 -4.77
C GLY A 8 -0.11 -0.47 -6.23
N THR A 9 -1.31 -0.39 -6.81
CA THR A 9 -1.47 0.00 -8.21
C THR A 9 -2.44 1.16 -8.33
N ARG A 10 -2.39 1.86 -9.48
CA ARG A 10 -3.27 3.00 -9.73
C ARG A 10 -4.76 2.64 -9.69
N PRO A 11 -5.22 1.55 -10.32
CA PRO A 11 -6.62 1.16 -10.22
C PRO A 11 -7.08 0.92 -8.78
N GLU A 12 -6.22 0.32 -7.96
CA GLU A 12 -6.53 0.11 -6.54
C GLU A 12 -6.66 1.45 -5.81
N ILE A 13 -5.77 2.39 -6.07
CA ILE A 13 -5.80 3.71 -5.47
C ILE A 13 -7.08 4.45 -5.84
N ILE A 14 -7.48 4.41 -7.11
CA ILE A 14 -8.70 5.05 -7.60
C ILE A 14 -9.93 4.50 -6.88
N LYS A 15 -10.00 3.18 -6.73
CA LYS A 15 -11.14 2.53 -6.08
C LYS A 15 -11.23 2.84 -4.60
N LEU A 16 -10.09 2.94 -3.92
CA LEU A 16 -10.06 3.19 -2.48
C LEU A 16 -10.13 4.67 -2.11
N ALA A 17 -9.78 5.56 -3.03
CA ALA A 17 -9.72 7.00 -2.74
C ALA A 17 -10.99 7.57 -2.09
N PRO A 18 -12.22 7.30 -2.60
CA PRO A 18 -13.42 7.84 -1.98
C PRO A 18 -13.61 7.34 -0.55
N ILE A 19 -13.23 6.10 -0.28
CA ILE A 19 -13.36 5.50 1.04
C ILE A 19 -12.33 6.11 1.99
N ILE A 20 -11.08 6.24 1.53
CA ILE A 20 -9.99 6.82 2.32
C ILE A 20 -10.31 8.27 2.71
N LYS A 21 -10.86 9.05 1.79
CA LYS A 21 -11.22 10.45 2.06
C LYS A 21 -12.26 10.61 3.15
N LYS A 22 -13.10 9.61 3.36
CA LYS A 22 -14.11 9.62 4.41
C LYS A 22 -13.55 9.19 5.77
N THR A 23 -12.33 8.67 5.79
CA THR A 23 -11.70 8.17 7.02
C THR A 23 -10.68 9.19 7.51
N THR A 24 -10.65 9.43 8.83
CA THR A 24 -9.67 10.35 9.41
C THR A 24 -8.30 9.70 9.52
N SER A 25 -7.25 10.53 9.51
CA SER A 25 -5.88 10.04 9.67
C SER A 25 -5.63 9.39 11.04
N LYS A 26 -6.44 9.74 12.03
CA LYS A 26 -6.34 9.14 13.36
C LYS A 26 -6.80 7.69 13.38
N ASN A 27 -7.74 7.34 12.51
CA ASN A 27 -8.38 6.03 12.49
C ASN A 27 -7.97 5.18 11.30
N SER A 28 -7.06 5.64 10.46
CA SER A 28 -6.65 4.89 9.28
C SER A 28 -5.15 4.98 9.05
N SER A 29 -4.61 3.90 8.49
CA SER A 29 -3.22 3.83 8.06
C SER A 29 -3.20 3.47 6.59
N LEU A 30 -2.38 4.17 5.81
CA LEU A 30 -2.22 3.92 4.38
C LEU A 30 -0.91 3.19 4.15
N ILE A 31 -0.99 2.00 3.58
CA ILE A 31 0.17 1.15 3.30
C ILE A 31 0.32 1.00 1.80
N PHE A 32 1.40 1.53 1.26
CA PHE A 32 1.69 1.48 -0.17
C PHE A 32 2.69 0.37 -0.45
N THR A 33 2.29 -0.59 -1.29
CA THR A 33 3.10 -1.76 -1.64
C THR A 33 3.60 -1.69 -3.09
N GLY A 34 3.59 -0.51 -3.69
CA GLY A 34 3.90 -0.33 -5.10
C GLY A 34 5.26 -0.86 -5.53
N GLN A 35 5.38 -1.19 -6.81
CA GLN A 35 6.61 -1.70 -7.37
C GLN A 35 7.66 -0.59 -7.48
N HIS A 36 8.92 -0.98 -7.35
CA HIS A 36 10.05 -0.05 -7.26
C HIS A 36 10.12 0.96 -8.42
N TYR A 37 9.98 0.51 -9.65
CA TYR A 37 10.13 1.36 -10.82
C TYR A 37 8.99 2.36 -11.02
N ASP A 38 7.84 2.14 -10.36
CA ASP A 38 6.65 2.97 -10.50
C ASP A 38 6.37 3.77 -9.22
N PHE A 39 7.28 3.73 -8.27
CA PHE A 39 7.08 4.25 -6.92
C PHE A 39 6.80 5.76 -6.91
N ASP A 40 7.67 6.54 -7.54
CA ASP A 40 7.54 8.01 -7.53
C ASP A 40 6.31 8.48 -8.29
N MET A 41 5.99 7.84 -9.41
CA MET A 41 4.80 8.17 -10.19
C MET A 41 3.52 7.86 -9.42
N SER A 42 3.52 6.76 -8.70
CA SER A 42 2.36 6.38 -7.89
C SER A 42 2.15 7.32 -6.71
N LEU A 43 3.21 7.77 -6.07
CA LEU A 43 3.11 8.75 -4.99
C LEU A 43 2.56 10.08 -5.48
N ARG A 44 3.00 10.52 -6.66
CA ARG A 44 2.49 11.73 -7.29
C ARG A 44 1.00 11.60 -7.63
N PHE A 45 0.60 10.43 -8.09
CA PHE A 45 -0.80 10.13 -8.40
C PHE A 45 -1.68 10.18 -7.14
N ILE A 46 -1.18 9.68 -6.03
CA ILE A 46 -1.87 9.75 -4.74
C ILE A 46 -2.11 11.21 -4.34
N GLU A 47 -1.10 12.06 -4.49
CA GLU A 47 -1.21 13.50 -4.24
C GLU A 47 -2.27 14.13 -5.14
N ASP A 48 -2.24 13.81 -6.43
CA ASP A 48 -3.17 14.38 -7.40
C ASP A 48 -4.63 14.03 -7.09
N LEU A 49 -4.87 12.89 -6.45
CA LEU A 49 -6.20 12.50 -6.01
C LEU A 49 -6.63 13.17 -4.72
N GLY A 50 -5.78 14.00 -4.13
CA GLY A 50 -6.08 14.67 -2.89
C GLY A 50 -5.97 13.81 -1.65
N LEU A 51 -5.26 12.69 -1.76
CA LEU A 51 -5.01 11.81 -0.63
C LEU A 51 -3.73 12.23 0.11
N ARG A 52 -3.70 11.93 1.41
CA ARG A 52 -2.47 12.17 2.17
C ARG A 52 -1.40 11.16 1.77
N SER A 53 -0.15 11.50 2.07
CA SER A 53 0.98 10.60 1.81
C SER A 53 0.81 9.30 2.59
N PRO A 54 1.18 8.14 2.01
CA PRO A 54 1.08 6.87 2.73
C PRO A 54 1.91 6.88 4.01
N ASP A 55 1.35 6.28 5.05
CA ASP A 55 2.04 6.16 6.33
C ASP A 55 3.21 5.17 6.25
N PHE A 56 3.05 4.13 5.43
CA PHE A 56 4.06 3.12 5.19
C PHE A 56 4.27 2.94 3.70
N LYS A 57 5.52 2.98 3.27
CA LYS A 57 5.91 2.80 1.87
C LYS A 57 6.87 1.63 1.81
N MET A 58 6.46 0.57 1.14
CA MET A 58 7.32 -0.60 0.97
C MET A 58 8.24 -0.40 -0.21
N LYS A 59 9.54 -0.43 0.04
CA LYS A 59 10.54 -0.47 -1.03
C LYS A 59 10.90 -1.93 -1.25
N LEU A 60 10.47 -2.46 -2.38
CA LEU A 60 10.76 -3.84 -2.73
C LEU A 60 12.09 -3.94 -3.45
N THR A 61 12.75 -5.08 -3.31
CA THR A 61 13.99 -5.34 -4.02
C THR A 61 13.74 -5.29 -5.52
N LYS A 62 14.62 -4.60 -6.26
CA LYS A 62 14.52 -4.55 -7.71
C LYS A 62 14.96 -5.90 -8.27
N LEU A 63 14.01 -6.63 -8.84
CA LEU A 63 14.22 -7.97 -9.35
C LEU A 63 14.02 -8.01 -10.85
N GLN A 64 14.59 -9.05 -11.49
CA GLN A 64 14.35 -9.31 -12.89
C GLN A 64 12.91 -9.82 -13.05
N ASN A 65 12.35 -9.61 -14.24
CA ASN A 65 10.95 -9.95 -14.48
C ASN A 65 10.80 -11.42 -14.89
N ASN A 66 11.01 -12.33 -13.95
CA ASN A 66 10.78 -13.76 -14.14
C ASN A 66 9.93 -14.33 -13.00
N LYS A 67 9.50 -15.59 -13.14
CA LYS A 67 8.60 -16.21 -12.17
C LYS A 67 9.19 -16.31 -10.78
N SER A 68 10.47 -16.65 -10.70
CA SER A 68 11.16 -16.78 -9.41
C SER A 68 11.22 -15.45 -8.68
N ASP A 69 11.51 -14.38 -9.41
CA ASP A 69 11.58 -13.03 -8.83
C ASP A 69 10.21 -12.55 -8.37
N ARG A 70 9.16 -12.87 -9.10
CA ARG A 70 7.79 -12.53 -8.71
C ARG A 70 7.39 -13.23 -7.43
N ALA A 71 7.74 -14.51 -7.29
CA ALA A 71 7.48 -15.26 -6.07
C ALA A 71 8.24 -14.67 -4.88
N THR A 72 9.49 -14.30 -5.08
CA THR A 72 10.31 -13.66 -4.06
C THR A 72 9.71 -12.31 -3.65
N GLN A 73 9.27 -11.51 -4.61
CA GLN A 73 8.62 -10.23 -4.35
C GLN A 73 7.35 -10.41 -3.54
N THR A 74 6.52 -11.38 -3.89
CA THR A 74 5.29 -11.68 -3.17
C THR A 74 5.60 -12.06 -1.72
N GLY A 75 6.60 -12.90 -1.51
CA GLY A 75 7.04 -13.26 -0.16
C GLY A 75 7.54 -12.06 0.63
N GLU A 76 8.28 -11.17 0.00
CA GLU A 76 8.80 -9.95 0.62
C GLU A 76 7.64 -9.03 1.05
N ILE A 77 6.63 -8.87 0.21
CA ILE A 77 5.43 -8.07 0.54
C ILE A 77 4.73 -8.67 1.74
N ILE A 78 4.52 -9.98 1.75
CA ILE A 78 3.82 -10.66 2.84
C ILE A 78 4.55 -10.47 4.17
N LEU A 79 5.86 -10.63 4.18
CA LEU A 79 6.67 -10.48 5.39
C LEU A 79 6.65 -9.05 5.91
N LYS A 80 6.84 -8.08 5.04
CA LYS A 80 6.84 -6.67 5.41
C LYS A 80 5.46 -6.22 5.87
N LEU A 81 4.42 -6.67 5.18
CA LEU A 81 3.05 -6.33 5.53
C LEU A 81 2.67 -6.91 6.89
N ALA A 82 3.03 -8.17 7.15
CA ALA A 82 2.78 -8.80 8.43
C ALA A 82 3.43 -8.01 9.57
N LYS A 83 4.66 -7.55 9.38
CA LYS A 83 5.37 -6.75 10.36
C LYS A 83 4.66 -5.42 10.63
N ILE A 84 4.26 -4.72 9.57
CA ILE A 84 3.55 -3.44 9.68
C ILE A 84 2.21 -3.62 10.39
N LEU A 85 1.43 -4.62 10.00
CA LEU A 85 0.14 -4.89 10.61
C LEU A 85 0.27 -5.26 12.08
N SER A 86 1.33 -5.95 12.44
CA SER A 86 1.62 -6.28 13.83
C SER A 86 1.89 -5.02 14.66
N GLU A 87 2.58 -4.04 14.08
CA GLU A 87 2.88 -2.76 14.73
C GLU A 87 1.63 -1.88 14.88
N ILE A 88 0.80 -1.81 13.83
CA ILE A 88 -0.40 -0.97 13.82
C ILE A 88 -1.53 -1.60 14.62
N ASN A 89 -1.64 -2.92 14.54
CA ASN A 89 -2.73 -3.70 15.14
C ASN A 89 -4.11 -3.14 14.78
N PRO A 90 -4.46 -3.11 13.47
CA PRO A 90 -5.73 -2.53 13.04
C PRO A 90 -6.91 -3.46 13.33
N ASP A 91 -8.10 -2.87 13.44
CA ASP A 91 -9.33 -3.63 13.60
C ASP A 91 -9.78 -4.26 12.29
N SER A 92 -9.47 -3.60 11.17
CA SER A 92 -9.83 -4.08 9.84
C SER A 92 -8.74 -3.75 8.85
N VAL A 93 -8.60 -4.60 7.84
CA VAL A 93 -7.67 -4.39 6.73
C VAL A 93 -8.47 -4.37 5.44
N VAL A 94 -8.34 -3.30 4.67
CA VAL A 94 -9.01 -3.15 3.37
C VAL A 94 -7.98 -3.33 2.27
N VAL A 95 -8.20 -4.34 1.44
CA VAL A 95 -7.34 -4.66 0.31
C VAL A 95 -8.18 -4.70 -0.95
N GLN A 96 -7.71 -4.04 -2.00
CA GLN A 96 -8.34 -4.09 -3.30
C GLN A 96 -7.52 -5.03 -4.19
N GLY A 97 -8.09 -6.13 -4.56
CA GLY A 97 -7.40 -7.11 -5.39
C GLY A 97 -8.08 -7.36 -6.70
#